data_2530f42a9f0f0108d35a080f308ecf25
#
_entry.id   2530f42a9f0f0108d35a080f308ecf25
#
_cell.length_a   1.000
_cell.length_b   1.000
_cell.length_c   1.000
_cell.angle_alpha   90.00
_cell.angle_beta   90.00
_cell.angle_gamma   90.00
#
_symmetry.space_group_name_H-M   'P 1'
#
loop_
_entity.id
_entity.type
_entity.pdbx_description
1 polymer ?
#
loop_
_entity_poly.entity_id
_entity_poly.type
_entity_poly.pdbx_seq_one_letter_code
_entity_poly.pdbx_strand_id
1 'polypeptide(L)'
;MAGGELSTLAFSERGSRSHFWAPVSQIQGANGDVHLAATKSFVTSAQHADTYVVSTRPSGTDSPIESTLYLVPASASGIGTTGSWVGLGLRGNASAPMTFETPLAETTVLGTDGKGLDLMLGVVLPWFQLGQGAVSLGIAEGALTAAVAHVTNAKLEHLGQTLADLPTVRARLGRAQTEVDAVSGFLADLARRMASGDATAPVLSAKAVANEMAIRVTSEAMQACGGAAMSPTLPIERFFRDARAGSVMAPTTDVLYELTGRALAGMPLLG
;
A
#
# COMPACT_ATOMS: atom_id res chain seq x y z
N MET A 1 8.54 -18.15 -10.08
CA MET A 1 7.54 -18.54 -9.08
C MET A 1 6.76 -19.68 -9.67
N ALA A 2 6.87 -20.87 -9.12
CA ALA A 2 6.13 -22.03 -9.63
C ALA A 2 4.72 -22.01 -9.04
N GLY A 3 3.69 -21.74 -9.88
CA GLY A 3 2.30 -22.11 -9.65
C GLY A 3 1.57 -21.55 -8.43
N GLY A 4 1.93 -20.34 -7.95
CA GLY A 4 1.19 -19.69 -6.88
C GLY A 4 0.00 -18.90 -7.42
N GLU A 5 -1.14 -18.98 -6.75
CA GLU A 5 -2.33 -18.16 -7.00
C GLU A 5 -2.09 -16.73 -6.54
N LEU A 6 -2.48 -15.73 -7.35
CA LEU A 6 -2.40 -14.33 -7.04
C LEU A 6 -3.73 -13.84 -6.47
N SER A 7 -3.77 -13.55 -5.17
CA SER A 7 -4.92 -12.92 -4.52
C SER A 7 -4.70 -11.43 -4.29
N THR A 8 -5.78 -10.63 -4.37
CA THR A 8 -5.73 -9.21 -4.09
C THR A 8 -6.91 -8.72 -3.25
N LEU A 9 -6.71 -7.58 -2.58
CA LEU A 9 -7.75 -6.96 -1.76
C LEU A 9 -8.59 -5.98 -2.57
N ALA A 10 -9.90 -6.07 -2.46
CA ALA A 10 -10.88 -5.17 -3.05
C ALA A 10 -11.73 -4.54 -1.92
N PHE A 11 -11.13 -3.62 -1.14
CA PHE A 11 -11.76 -3.01 0.04
C PHE A 11 -12.19 -1.57 -0.21
N SER A 12 -11.29 -0.74 -0.77
CA SER A 12 -11.51 0.69 -0.90
C SER A 12 -12.71 1.02 -1.78
N GLU A 13 -13.57 1.91 -1.30
CA GLU A 13 -14.73 2.42 -2.02
C GLU A 13 -14.73 3.95 -2.04
N ARG A 14 -15.33 4.53 -3.08
CA ARG A 14 -15.41 5.99 -3.22
C ARG A 14 -16.15 6.64 -2.05
N GLY A 15 -17.16 5.97 -1.51
CA GLY A 15 -17.99 6.48 -0.41
C GLY A 15 -17.30 6.46 0.94
N SER A 16 -16.45 5.45 1.21
CA SER A 16 -15.73 5.31 2.49
C SER A 16 -14.30 5.85 2.46
N ARG A 17 -13.77 6.21 1.28
CA ARG A 17 -12.41 6.77 1.10
C ARG A 17 -11.34 5.94 1.81
N SER A 18 -10.60 6.53 2.77
CA SER A 18 -9.52 5.87 3.51
C SER A 18 -10.01 4.93 4.63
N HIS A 19 -11.30 4.86 4.91
CA HIS A 19 -11.88 3.97 5.91
C HIS A 19 -12.15 2.60 5.28
N PHE A 20 -11.10 1.85 4.98
CA PHE A 20 -11.19 0.54 4.32
C PHE A 20 -12.05 -0.49 5.09
N TRP A 21 -12.22 -0.27 6.40
CA TRP A 21 -12.99 -1.14 7.30
C TRP A 21 -14.51 -0.88 7.25
N ALA A 22 -14.96 0.18 6.58
CA ALA A 22 -16.36 0.60 6.54
C ALA A 22 -16.89 0.56 5.09
N PRO A 23 -17.19 -0.64 4.54
CA PRO A 23 -17.75 -0.74 3.20
C PRO A 23 -19.14 -0.08 3.14
N VAL A 24 -19.43 0.58 2.02
CA VAL A 24 -20.78 1.11 1.73
C VAL A 24 -21.57 0.19 0.81
N SER A 25 -20.91 -0.69 0.09
CA SER A 25 -21.53 -1.76 -0.69
C SER A 25 -22.30 -2.74 0.20
N GLN A 26 -23.36 -3.31 -0.30
CA GLN A 26 -24.21 -4.29 0.40
C GLN A 26 -24.51 -5.49 -0.49
N ILE A 27 -24.76 -6.63 0.16
CA ILE A 27 -25.39 -7.76 -0.48
C ILE A 27 -26.80 -7.37 -0.93
N GLN A 28 -27.15 -7.68 -2.17
CA GLN A 28 -28.44 -7.35 -2.79
C GLN A 28 -29.20 -8.59 -3.23
N GLY A 29 -30.52 -8.49 -3.27
CA GLY A 29 -31.39 -9.56 -3.74
C GLY A 29 -32.19 -10.23 -2.62
N ALA A 30 -33.08 -11.13 -3.02
CA ALA A 30 -33.98 -11.91 -2.14
C ALA A 30 -34.37 -13.22 -2.82
N ASN A 31 -34.95 -14.15 -2.05
CA ASN A 31 -35.57 -15.39 -2.56
C ASN A 31 -34.63 -16.30 -3.38
N GLY A 32 -33.36 -16.38 -2.99
CA GLY A 32 -32.39 -17.25 -3.63
C GLY A 32 -31.59 -16.61 -4.80
N ASP A 33 -31.98 -15.43 -5.24
CA ASP A 33 -31.23 -14.62 -6.19
C ASP A 33 -30.47 -13.49 -5.43
N VAL A 34 -29.38 -13.86 -4.80
CA VAL A 34 -28.60 -12.97 -3.93
C VAL A 34 -27.21 -12.73 -4.53
N HIS A 35 -26.86 -11.47 -4.69
CA HIS A 35 -25.63 -11.03 -5.33
C HIS A 35 -24.76 -10.20 -4.39
N LEU A 36 -23.44 -10.40 -4.51
CA LEU A 36 -22.43 -9.48 -4.01
C LEU A 36 -22.37 -8.29 -4.97
N ALA A 37 -22.93 -7.13 -4.57
CA ALA A 37 -22.96 -5.92 -5.37
C ALA A 37 -21.99 -4.89 -4.79
N ALA A 38 -20.83 -4.66 -5.45
CA ALA A 38 -19.81 -3.76 -4.95
C ALA A 38 -19.09 -3.01 -6.07
N THR A 39 -18.77 -1.73 -5.81
CA THR A 39 -17.89 -0.92 -6.67
C THR A 39 -16.66 -0.52 -5.88
N LYS A 40 -15.51 -1.03 -6.28
CA LYS A 40 -14.21 -0.85 -5.63
C LYS A 40 -13.32 0.11 -6.40
N SER A 41 -12.60 0.99 -5.70
CA SER A 41 -11.89 2.12 -6.33
C SER A 41 -10.50 1.76 -6.82
N PHE A 42 -9.71 1.03 -6.03
CA PHE A 42 -8.30 0.77 -6.29
C PHE A 42 -8.00 -0.69 -5.99
N VAL A 43 -8.28 -1.56 -6.98
CA VAL A 43 -7.99 -2.99 -6.86
C VAL A 43 -6.65 -3.26 -7.53
N THR A 44 -5.62 -3.46 -6.75
CA THR A 44 -4.28 -3.80 -7.25
C THR A 44 -4.33 -5.12 -8.03
N SER A 45 -3.56 -5.21 -9.11
CA SER A 45 -3.59 -6.35 -10.03
C SER A 45 -4.98 -6.65 -10.60
N ALA A 46 -5.83 -5.65 -10.78
CA ALA A 46 -7.11 -5.80 -11.44
C ALA A 46 -6.94 -6.51 -12.79
N GLN A 47 -7.79 -7.49 -13.10
CA GLN A 47 -7.71 -8.36 -14.29
C GLN A 47 -6.50 -9.31 -14.36
N HIS A 48 -5.59 -9.27 -13.39
CA HIS A 48 -4.41 -10.14 -13.34
C HIS A 48 -4.41 -11.06 -12.12
N ALA A 49 -5.26 -10.77 -11.12
CA ALA A 49 -5.41 -11.63 -9.95
C ALA A 49 -6.28 -12.84 -10.28
N ASP A 50 -5.99 -13.97 -9.64
CA ASP A 50 -6.79 -15.20 -9.73
C ASP A 50 -7.99 -15.16 -8.79
N THR A 51 -7.86 -14.41 -7.68
CA THR A 51 -8.93 -14.22 -6.68
C THR A 51 -8.93 -12.81 -6.11
N TYR A 52 -10.11 -12.38 -5.68
CA TYR A 52 -10.35 -11.08 -5.05
C TYR A 52 -10.96 -11.28 -3.66
N VAL A 53 -10.39 -10.64 -2.64
CA VAL A 53 -11.01 -10.55 -1.32
C VAL A 53 -11.85 -9.28 -1.28
N VAL A 54 -13.16 -9.44 -1.38
CA VAL A 54 -14.11 -8.32 -1.50
C VAL A 54 -14.83 -8.11 -0.18
N SER A 55 -14.86 -6.88 0.33
CA SER A 55 -15.63 -6.51 1.53
C SER A 55 -16.97 -5.92 1.16
N THR A 56 -18.05 -6.33 1.85
CA THR A 56 -19.36 -5.69 1.77
C THR A 56 -20.01 -5.66 3.15
N ARG A 57 -21.08 -4.88 3.30
CA ARG A 57 -21.97 -5.01 4.46
C ARG A 57 -22.87 -6.23 4.29
N PRO A 58 -23.19 -6.97 5.38
CA PRO A 58 -24.20 -7.99 5.35
C PRO A 58 -25.56 -7.43 4.96
N SER A 59 -26.46 -8.30 4.51
CA SER A 59 -27.84 -7.93 4.25
C SER A 59 -28.54 -7.51 5.56
N GLY A 60 -29.32 -6.41 5.52
CA GLY A 60 -30.17 -5.98 6.63
C GLY A 60 -29.47 -5.23 7.78
N THR A 61 -28.21 -4.82 7.61
CA THR A 61 -27.50 -3.95 8.57
C THR A 61 -27.19 -2.59 7.99
N ASP A 62 -27.32 -1.55 8.81
CA ASP A 62 -26.84 -0.19 8.53
C ASP A 62 -25.56 0.16 9.30
N SER A 63 -25.05 -0.78 10.09
CA SER A 63 -23.83 -0.60 10.86
C SER A 63 -22.63 -0.39 9.94
N PRO A 64 -21.88 0.72 10.09
CA PRO A 64 -20.72 1.01 9.22
C PRO A 64 -19.52 0.10 9.52
N ILE A 65 -19.53 -0.59 10.66
CA ILE A 65 -18.42 -1.48 11.09
C ILE A 65 -18.72 -2.97 10.87
N GLU A 66 -19.97 -3.33 10.55
CA GLU A 66 -20.30 -4.70 10.19
C GLU A 66 -19.93 -4.94 8.73
N SER A 67 -19.12 -5.95 8.51
CA SER A 67 -18.69 -6.32 7.18
C SER A 67 -18.50 -7.83 7.07
N THR A 68 -18.62 -8.34 5.85
CA THR A 68 -18.26 -9.70 5.48
C THR A 68 -17.21 -9.65 4.38
N LEU A 69 -16.24 -10.54 4.46
CA LEU A 69 -15.22 -10.73 3.43
C LEU A 69 -15.58 -11.94 2.58
N TYR A 70 -15.58 -11.73 1.28
CA TYR A 70 -15.85 -12.78 0.30
C TYR A 70 -14.61 -13.03 -0.55
N LEU A 71 -14.20 -14.29 -0.68
CA LEU A 71 -13.24 -14.72 -1.68
C LEU A 71 -14.02 -14.93 -2.99
N VAL A 72 -13.67 -14.16 -4.01
CA VAL A 72 -14.32 -14.18 -5.33
C VAL A 72 -13.28 -14.62 -6.37
N PRO A 73 -13.43 -15.79 -7.00
CA PRO A 73 -12.53 -16.22 -8.07
C PRO A 73 -12.67 -15.31 -9.30
N ALA A 74 -11.57 -15.08 -10.00
CA ALA A 74 -11.59 -14.26 -11.23
C ALA A 74 -12.49 -14.84 -12.34
N SER A 75 -12.80 -16.13 -12.26
CA SER A 75 -13.73 -16.82 -13.17
C SER A 75 -15.21 -16.63 -12.83
N ALA A 76 -15.53 -16.00 -11.68
CA ALA A 76 -16.91 -15.73 -11.29
C ALA A 76 -17.57 -14.75 -12.26
N SER A 77 -18.87 -14.88 -12.42
CA SER A 77 -19.65 -13.99 -13.28
C SER A 77 -19.82 -12.61 -12.66
N GLY A 78 -20.10 -11.58 -13.48
CA GLY A 78 -20.39 -10.23 -13.03
C GLY A 78 -19.19 -9.42 -12.51
N ILE A 79 -17.96 -9.85 -12.78
CA ILE A 79 -16.74 -9.08 -12.45
C ILE A 79 -16.34 -8.23 -13.65
N GLY A 80 -16.07 -6.94 -13.40
CA GLY A 80 -15.62 -6.03 -14.45
C GLY A 80 -14.71 -4.94 -13.95
N THR A 81 -13.85 -4.41 -14.83
CA THR A 81 -13.13 -3.15 -14.62
C THR A 81 -13.92 -2.00 -15.24
N THR A 82 -14.02 -0.90 -14.51
CA THR A 82 -14.76 0.29 -14.96
C THR A 82 -13.84 1.41 -15.42
N GLY A 83 -12.55 1.16 -15.52
CA GLY A 83 -11.54 2.12 -15.99
C GLY A 83 -10.14 1.52 -16.00
N SER A 84 -9.16 2.33 -16.41
CA SER A 84 -7.74 2.00 -16.37
C SER A 84 -7.04 2.68 -15.21
N TRP A 85 -5.90 2.13 -14.80
CA TRP A 85 -5.02 2.78 -13.84
C TRP A 85 -4.13 3.83 -14.52
N VAL A 86 -4.37 5.11 -14.21
CA VAL A 86 -3.55 6.24 -14.67
C VAL A 86 -3.13 7.02 -13.43
N GLY A 87 -2.09 6.55 -12.73
CA GLY A 87 -1.59 7.15 -11.51
C GLY A 87 -0.38 8.06 -11.72
N LEU A 88 -0.13 8.93 -10.75
CA LEU A 88 1.13 9.69 -10.65
C LEU A 88 2.31 8.73 -10.54
N GLY A 89 2.22 7.75 -9.65
CA GLY A 89 3.18 6.68 -9.41
C GLY A 89 2.53 5.31 -9.39
N LEU A 90 3.32 4.26 -9.11
CA LEU A 90 2.92 2.85 -9.10
C LEU A 90 2.17 2.45 -10.39
N ARG A 91 2.62 2.96 -11.53
CA ARG A 91 1.91 2.79 -12.81
C ARG A 91 1.86 1.33 -13.28
N GLY A 92 2.77 0.49 -12.76
CA GLY A 92 2.86 -0.93 -13.11
C GLY A 92 1.99 -1.86 -12.28
N ASN A 93 1.26 -1.35 -11.25
CA ASN A 93 0.51 -2.24 -10.34
C ASN A 93 -0.95 -2.49 -10.74
N ALA A 94 -1.40 -1.92 -11.86
CA ALA A 94 -2.76 -2.11 -12.42
C ALA A 94 -3.89 -1.91 -11.39
N SER A 95 -3.80 -0.88 -10.52
CA SER A 95 -4.81 -0.57 -9.49
C SER A 95 -6.07 0.06 -10.06
N ALA A 96 -6.78 -0.67 -10.93
CA ALA A 96 -7.98 -0.18 -11.60
C ALA A 96 -9.23 -0.26 -10.70
N PRO A 97 -10.26 0.57 -10.96
CA PRO A 97 -11.57 0.41 -10.34
C PRO A 97 -12.28 -0.82 -10.91
N MET A 98 -12.98 -1.56 -10.04
CA MET A 98 -13.71 -2.77 -10.39
C MET A 98 -15.14 -2.77 -9.87
N THR A 99 -16.02 -3.43 -10.61
CA THR A 99 -17.37 -3.79 -10.16
C THR A 99 -17.48 -5.28 -9.95
N PHE A 100 -18.30 -5.65 -8.98
CA PHE A 100 -18.67 -7.02 -8.64
C PHE A 100 -20.19 -7.06 -8.56
N GLU A 101 -20.81 -7.78 -9.47
CA GLU A 101 -22.24 -8.11 -9.50
C GLU A 101 -22.34 -9.64 -9.57
N THR A 102 -21.77 -10.29 -8.55
CA THR A 102 -21.46 -11.73 -8.55
C THR A 102 -22.51 -12.48 -7.72
N PRO A 103 -23.14 -13.55 -8.24
CA PRO A 103 -23.98 -14.41 -7.42
C PRO A 103 -23.24 -14.91 -6.19
N LEU A 104 -23.86 -14.85 -5.01
CA LEU A 104 -23.19 -15.33 -3.78
C LEU A 104 -22.79 -16.79 -3.85
N ALA A 105 -23.51 -17.62 -4.62
CA ALA A 105 -23.17 -19.02 -4.85
C ALA A 105 -21.80 -19.24 -5.54
N GLU A 106 -21.26 -18.22 -6.21
CA GLU A 106 -19.94 -18.25 -6.85
C GLU A 106 -18.83 -17.71 -5.93
N THR A 107 -19.13 -17.37 -4.68
CA THR A 107 -18.20 -16.78 -3.71
C THR A 107 -18.04 -17.67 -2.49
N THR A 108 -17.00 -17.43 -1.71
CA THR A 108 -16.79 -18.09 -0.41
C THR A 108 -16.64 -17.06 0.68
N VAL A 109 -17.41 -17.16 1.75
CA VAL A 109 -17.26 -16.31 2.94
C VAL A 109 -15.95 -16.65 3.64
N LEU A 110 -15.14 -15.63 3.90
CA LEU A 110 -13.94 -15.76 4.72
C LEU A 110 -14.28 -15.50 6.20
N GLY A 111 -14.07 -16.50 7.02
CA GLY A 111 -14.43 -16.44 8.44
C GLY A 111 -15.93 -16.55 8.69
N THR A 112 -16.48 -15.61 9.45
CA THR A 112 -17.90 -15.58 9.85
C THR A 112 -18.59 -14.38 9.23
N ASP A 113 -19.81 -14.57 8.73
CA ASP A 113 -20.62 -13.48 8.21
C ASP A 113 -20.82 -12.38 9.26
N GLY A 114 -20.71 -11.12 8.82
CA GLY A 114 -20.75 -9.94 9.70
C GLY A 114 -19.49 -9.68 10.53
N LYS A 115 -18.47 -10.56 10.47
CA LYS A 115 -17.22 -10.47 11.25
C LYS A 115 -15.97 -10.16 10.41
N GLY A 116 -16.16 -9.61 9.23
CA GLY A 116 -15.04 -9.23 8.34
C GLY A 116 -14.07 -8.23 8.95
N LEU A 117 -14.55 -7.33 9.82
CA LEU A 117 -13.72 -6.37 10.53
C LEU A 117 -12.65 -7.07 11.39
N ASP A 118 -12.97 -8.17 12.06
CA ASP A 118 -12.02 -8.91 12.88
C ASP A 118 -10.85 -9.44 12.05
N LEU A 119 -11.13 -9.94 10.84
CA LEU A 119 -10.12 -10.37 9.89
C LEU A 119 -9.31 -9.18 9.33
N MET A 120 -9.98 -8.06 9.02
CA MET A 120 -9.30 -6.86 8.54
C MET A 120 -8.30 -6.33 9.58
N LEU A 121 -8.66 -6.28 10.84
CA LEU A 121 -7.80 -5.76 11.92
C LEU A 121 -6.77 -6.79 12.39
N GLY A 122 -7.16 -8.06 12.52
CA GLY A 122 -6.31 -9.10 13.10
C GLY A 122 -5.33 -9.72 12.10
N VAL A 123 -5.67 -9.75 10.82
CA VAL A 123 -4.86 -10.41 9.79
C VAL A 123 -4.38 -9.41 8.74
N VAL A 124 -5.32 -8.73 8.06
CA VAL A 124 -4.95 -7.91 6.90
C VAL A 124 -4.11 -6.71 7.31
N LEU A 125 -4.56 -5.95 8.31
CA LEU A 125 -3.89 -4.71 8.71
C LEU A 125 -2.41 -4.93 9.08
N PRO A 126 -2.03 -5.86 9.98
CA PRO A 126 -0.63 -6.05 10.34
C PRO A 126 0.28 -6.38 9.16
N TRP A 127 -0.11 -7.36 8.34
CA TRP A 127 0.69 -7.78 7.20
C TRP A 127 0.74 -6.73 6.09
N PHE A 128 -0.37 -6.00 5.89
CA PHE A 128 -0.41 -4.91 4.94
C PHE A 128 0.53 -3.76 5.35
N GLN A 129 0.57 -3.39 6.66
CA GLN A 129 1.47 -2.34 7.15
C GLN A 129 2.94 -2.73 6.94
N LEU A 130 3.33 -3.96 7.27
CA LEU A 130 4.69 -4.45 7.06
C LEU A 130 5.05 -4.50 5.56
N GLY A 131 4.16 -5.07 4.73
CA GLY A 131 4.39 -5.19 3.29
C GLY A 131 4.52 -3.83 2.60
N GLN A 132 3.64 -2.87 2.92
CA GLN A 132 3.72 -1.51 2.38
C GLN A 132 4.95 -0.75 2.89
N GLY A 133 5.34 -0.97 4.14
CA GLY A 133 6.61 -0.46 4.67
C GLY A 133 7.80 -0.98 3.88
N ALA A 134 7.83 -2.27 3.57
CA ALA A 134 8.88 -2.89 2.76
C ALA A 134 8.91 -2.35 1.31
N VAL A 135 7.75 -2.12 0.69
CA VAL A 135 7.67 -1.47 -0.64
C VAL A 135 8.29 -0.08 -0.60
N SER A 136 7.95 0.74 0.41
CA SER A 136 8.50 2.09 0.56
C SER A 136 10.00 2.08 0.81
N LEU A 137 10.49 1.13 1.61
CA LEU A 137 11.94 0.92 1.82
C LEU A 137 12.64 0.59 0.49
N GLY A 138 12.12 -0.36 -0.28
CA GLY A 138 12.71 -0.74 -1.58
C GLY A 138 12.71 0.40 -2.60
N ILE A 139 11.69 1.28 -2.60
CA ILE A 139 11.67 2.49 -3.42
C ILE A 139 12.81 3.45 -3.01
N ALA A 140 13.01 3.64 -1.71
CA ALA A 140 14.08 4.51 -1.18
C ALA A 140 15.47 3.97 -1.51
N GLU A 141 15.69 2.68 -1.28
CA GLU A 141 16.97 1.99 -1.60
C GLU A 141 17.28 2.07 -3.09
N GLY A 142 16.27 1.82 -3.95
CA GLY A 142 16.43 1.94 -5.39
C GLY A 142 16.78 3.35 -5.85
N ALA A 143 16.14 4.37 -5.27
CA ALA A 143 16.43 5.78 -5.56
C ALA A 143 17.85 6.16 -5.12
N LEU A 144 18.26 5.76 -3.92
CA LEU A 144 19.58 6.04 -3.37
C LEU A 144 20.67 5.35 -4.20
N THR A 145 20.49 4.08 -4.53
CA THR A 145 21.42 3.32 -5.39
C THR A 145 21.59 4.01 -6.75
N ALA A 146 20.51 4.41 -7.40
CA ALA A 146 20.54 5.11 -8.68
C ALA A 146 21.22 6.49 -8.55
N ALA A 147 20.96 7.22 -7.46
CA ALA A 147 21.60 8.51 -7.20
C ALA A 147 23.10 8.37 -7.00
N VAL A 148 23.55 7.42 -6.19
CA VAL A 148 24.99 7.14 -5.98
C VAL A 148 25.67 6.81 -7.30
N ALA A 149 25.08 5.90 -8.10
CA ALA A 149 25.62 5.53 -9.41
C ALA A 149 25.74 6.74 -10.35
N HIS A 150 24.77 7.64 -10.34
CA HIS A 150 24.80 8.84 -11.17
C HIS A 150 25.89 9.82 -10.70
N VAL A 151 25.91 10.22 -9.43
CA VAL A 151 26.78 11.30 -8.97
C VAL A 151 28.26 10.92 -8.98
N THR A 152 28.59 9.63 -8.89
CA THR A 152 29.97 9.14 -9.01
C THR A 152 30.50 9.15 -10.44
N ASN A 153 29.61 9.20 -11.43
CA ASN A 153 29.98 9.19 -12.85
C ASN A 153 29.76 10.55 -13.55
N ALA A 154 28.86 11.39 -13.02
CA ALA A 154 28.53 12.69 -13.62
C ALA A 154 29.67 13.70 -13.38
N LYS A 155 30.32 14.13 -14.45
CA LYS A 155 31.51 14.99 -14.41
C LYS A 155 31.15 16.47 -14.41
N LEU A 156 31.94 17.21 -13.66
CA LEU A 156 32.08 18.67 -13.72
C LEU A 156 33.36 18.96 -14.54
N GLU A 157 33.22 18.98 -15.87
CA GLU A 157 34.37 19.00 -16.79
C GLU A 157 35.34 20.16 -16.50
N HIS A 158 34.81 21.33 -16.15
CA HIS A 158 35.61 22.54 -15.85
C HIS A 158 36.42 22.44 -14.54
N LEU A 159 36.13 21.46 -13.66
CA LEU A 159 36.81 21.22 -12.39
C LEU A 159 37.63 19.93 -12.40
N GLY A 160 37.42 19.05 -13.38
CA GLY A 160 38.01 17.71 -13.41
C GLY A 160 37.48 16.80 -12.27
N GLN A 161 36.30 17.09 -11.75
CA GLN A 161 35.67 16.43 -10.62
C GLN A 161 34.35 15.76 -11.04
N THR A 162 33.77 14.96 -10.12
CA THR A 162 32.43 14.42 -10.25
C THR A 162 31.45 15.16 -9.32
N LEU A 163 30.15 14.93 -9.45
CA LEU A 163 29.16 15.46 -8.49
C LEU A 163 29.42 14.90 -7.07
N ALA A 164 29.95 13.69 -6.95
CA ALA A 164 30.29 13.10 -5.66
C ALA A 164 31.45 13.83 -4.93
N ASP A 165 32.23 14.63 -5.62
CA ASP A 165 33.27 15.44 -4.99
C ASP A 165 32.75 16.66 -4.24
N LEU A 166 31.45 17.01 -4.47
CA LEU A 166 30.78 18.11 -3.78
C LEU A 166 30.34 17.70 -2.36
N PRO A 167 30.78 18.40 -1.30
CA PRO A 167 30.42 18.08 0.09
C PRO A 167 28.91 18.05 0.34
N THR A 168 28.16 18.95 -0.31
CA THR A 168 26.71 19.04 -0.19
C THR A 168 26.01 17.80 -0.76
N VAL A 169 26.50 17.25 -1.88
CA VAL A 169 25.98 16.02 -2.48
C VAL A 169 26.24 14.83 -1.55
N ARG A 170 27.48 14.69 -1.05
CA ARG A 170 27.80 13.63 -0.09
C ARG A 170 26.98 13.71 1.19
N ALA A 171 26.74 14.90 1.73
CA ALA A 171 25.93 15.09 2.92
C ALA A 171 24.47 14.66 2.71
N ARG A 172 23.88 14.91 1.53
CA ARG A 172 22.54 14.46 1.15
C ARG A 172 22.45 12.93 1.10
N LEU A 173 23.41 12.30 0.41
CA LEU A 173 23.46 10.84 0.29
C LEU A 173 23.68 10.17 1.67
N GLY A 174 24.54 10.74 2.51
CA GLY A 174 24.78 10.23 3.86
C GLY A 174 23.54 10.31 4.75
N ARG A 175 22.79 11.42 4.69
CA ARG A 175 21.50 11.55 5.40
C ARG A 175 20.49 10.52 4.90
N ALA A 176 20.34 10.40 3.58
CA ALA A 176 19.43 9.44 2.97
C ALA A 176 19.76 8.00 3.38
N GLN A 177 21.01 7.60 3.36
CA GLN A 177 21.46 6.28 3.80
C GLN A 177 21.12 6.03 5.28
N THR A 178 21.40 7.00 6.15
CA THR A 178 21.09 6.87 7.59
C THR A 178 19.60 6.64 7.85
N GLU A 179 18.72 7.33 7.13
CA GLU A 179 17.27 7.12 7.25
C GLU A 179 16.84 5.73 6.73
N VAL A 180 17.41 5.28 5.62
CA VAL A 180 17.17 3.94 5.06
C VAL A 180 17.58 2.86 6.07
N ASP A 181 18.80 2.96 6.65
CA ASP A 181 19.31 1.99 7.62
C ASP A 181 18.43 1.92 8.87
N ALA A 182 17.99 3.07 9.39
CA ALA A 182 17.12 3.13 10.56
C ALA A 182 15.77 2.45 10.32
N VAL A 183 15.13 2.71 9.17
CA VAL A 183 13.83 2.11 8.83
C VAL A 183 13.98 0.64 8.47
N SER A 184 15.04 0.25 7.80
CA SER A 184 15.35 -1.15 7.49
C SER A 184 15.50 -1.97 8.76
N GLY A 185 16.25 -1.49 9.74
CA GLY A 185 16.39 -2.12 11.07
C GLY A 185 15.05 -2.25 11.80
N PHE A 186 14.24 -1.19 11.79
CA PHE A 186 12.90 -1.21 12.39
C PHE A 186 11.97 -2.24 11.74
N LEU A 187 11.90 -2.28 10.40
CA LEU A 187 11.04 -3.24 9.69
C LEU A 187 11.51 -4.68 9.86
N ALA A 188 12.83 -4.91 9.91
CA ALA A 188 13.38 -6.24 10.19
C ALA A 188 13.05 -6.72 11.61
N ASP A 189 13.12 -5.83 12.61
CA ASP A 189 12.69 -6.15 13.97
C ASP A 189 11.19 -6.45 14.03
N LEU A 190 10.38 -5.60 13.42
CA LEU A 190 8.93 -5.80 13.34
C LEU A 190 8.57 -7.15 12.71
N ALA A 191 9.19 -7.51 11.59
CA ALA A 191 8.95 -8.79 10.92
C ALA A 191 9.24 -9.98 11.84
N ARG A 192 10.35 -9.94 12.61
CA ARG A 192 10.70 -10.98 13.59
C ARG A 192 9.66 -11.08 14.73
N ARG A 193 9.23 -9.94 15.27
CA ARG A 193 8.23 -9.87 16.34
C ARG A 193 6.88 -10.40 15.87
N MET A 194 6.44 -10.01 14.68
CA MET A 194 5.21 -10.55 14.09
C MET A 194 5.28 -12.06 13.86
N ALA A 195 6.41 -12.56 13.36
CA ALA A 195 6.62 -13.99 13.17
C ALA A 195 6.62 -14.79 14.48
N SER A 196 7.01 -14.18 15.60
CA SER A 196 6.93 -14.80 16.94
C SER A 196 5.56 -14.65 17.62
N GLY A 197 4.59 -13.97 16.98
CA GLY A 197 3.26 -13.73 17.54
C GLY A 197 3.24 -12.66 18.63
N ASP A 198 4.21 -11.74 18.66
CA ASP A 198 4.25 -10.64 19.63
C ASP A 198 3.12 -9.64 19.38
N ALA A 199 2.07 -9.70 20.19
CA ALA A 199 0.91 -8.81 20.11
C ALA A 199 1.23 -7.32 20.38
N THR A 200 2.42 -7.01 20.92
CA THR A 200 2.85 -5.63 21.21
C THR A 200 3.68 -5.03 20.06
N ALA A 201 3.84 -5.75 18.95
CA ALA A 201 4.59 -5.28 17.80
C ALA A 201 3.97 -3.98 17.24
N PRO A 202 4.78 -2.92 16.97
CA PRO A 202 4.27 -1.59 16.57
C PRO A 202 3.88 -1.54 15.09
N VAL A 203 2.94 -2.39 14.67
CA VAL A 203 2.56 -2.58 13.27
C VAL A 203 1.99 -1.31 12.61
N LEU A 204 1.27 -0.47 13.37
CA LEU A 204 0.65 0.75 12.84
C LEU A 204 1.70 1.78 12.37
N SER A 205 2.87 1.80 13.01
CA SER A 205 3.94 2.74 12.65
C SER A 205 4.73 2.33 11.41
N ALA A 206 4.70 1.04 11.02
CA ALA A 206 5.58 0.48 9.98
C ALA A 206 5.44 1.21 8.64
N LYS A 207 4.22 1.26 8.12
CA LYS A 207 3.92 1.93 6.85
C LYS A 207 4.14 3.44 6.95
N ALA A 208 3.72 4.08 8.04
CA ALA A 208 3.80 5.52 8.21
C ALA A 208 5.26 6.02 8.15
N VAL A 209 6.14 5.45 9.00
CA VAL A 209 7.54 5.87 9.05
C VAL A 209 8.29 5.55 7.75
N ALA A 210 8.02 4.40 7.13
CA ALA A 210 8.65 4.01 5.88
C ALA A 210 8.21 4.90 4.71
N ASN A 211 6.92 5.27 4.63
CA ASN A 211 6.43 6.20 3.60
C ASN A 211 7.08 7.57 3.71
N GLU A 212 7.16 8.14 4.90
CA GLU A 212 7.79 9.45 5.11
C GLU A 212 9.28 9.41 4.79
N MET A 213 9.98 8.36 5.21
CA MET A 213 11.38 8.13 4.86
C MET A 213 11.54 8.06 3.34
N ALA A 214 10.73 7.27 2.62
CA ALA A 214 10.82 7.15 1.17
C ALA A 214 10.59 8.49 0.44
N ILE A 215 9.65 9.30 0.93
CA ILE A 215 9.40 10.65 0.41
C ILE A 215 10.65 11.54 0.58
N ARG A 216 11.29 11.53 1.75
CA ARG A 216 12.50 12.32 2.00
C ARG A 216 13.68 11.81 1.19
N VAL A 217 13.95 10.52 1.21
CA VAL A 217 15.09 9.91 0.50
C VAL A 217 15.00 10.13 -1.01
N THR A 218 13.82 9.92 -1.61
CA THR A 218 13.63 10.18 -3.05
C THR A 218 13.77 11.66 -3.39
N SER A 219 13.41 12.57 -2.48
CA SER A 219 13.62 14.00 -2.66
C SER A 219 15.11 14.39 -2.56
N GLU A 220 15.86 13.78 -1.63
CA GLU A 220 17.32 13.97 -1.54
C GLU A 220 18.03 13.41 -2.79
N ALA A 221 17.59 12.27 -3.32
CA ALA A 221 18.11 11.69 -4.56
C ALA A 221 17.89 12.64 -5.77
N MET A 222 16.66 13.22 -5.90
CA MET A 222 16.37 14.22 -6.92
C MET A 222 17.33 15.42 -6.82
N GLN A 223 17.54 15.95 -5.61
CA GLN A 223 18.38 17.12 -5.40
C GLN A 223 19.89 16.81 -5.60
N ALA A 224 20.35 15.61 -5.23
CA ALA A 224 21.71 15.19 -5.44
C ALA A 224 22.07 15.07 -6.94
N CYS A 225 21.13 14.61 -7.75
CA CYS A 225 21.32 14.40 -9.19
C CYS A 225 20.96 15.65 -10.04
N GLY A 226 20.30 16.65 -9.44
CA GLY A 226 19.94 17.88 -10.12
C GLY A 226 19.05 17.67 -11.32
N GLY A 227 19.25 18.46 -12.38
CA GLY A 227 18.40 18.42 -13.58
C GLY A 227 18.35 17.06 -14.29
N ALA A 228 19.37 16.23 -14.17
CA ALA A 228 19.38 14.89 -14.75
C ALA A 228 18.29 13.98 -14.15
N ALA A 229 17.95 14.18 -12.89
CA ALA A 229 16.90 13.42 -12.22
C ALA A 229 15.47 13.68 -12.76
N MET A 230 15.27 14.78 -13.49
CA MET A 230 13.99 15.09 -14.16
C MET A 230 13.79 14.32 -15.47
N SER A 231 14.85 13.67 -15.96
CA SER A 231 14.80 12.91 -17.20
C SER A 231 14.46 11.44 -16.96
N PRO A 232 13.65 10.79 -17.80
CA PRO A 232 13.38 9.36 -17.70
C PRO A 232 14.60 8.47 -17.98
N THR A 233 15.74 9.05 -18.38
CA THR A 233 17.01 8.33 -18.54
C THR A 233 17.58 7.83 -17.19
N LEU A 234 17.19 8.50 -16.09
CA LEU A 234 17.47 8.03 -14.73
C LEU A 234 16.16 7.58 -14.07
N PRO A 235 16.17 6.44 -13.34
CA PRO A 235 14.94 5.93 -12.72
C PRO A 235 14.49 6.75 -11.50
N ILE A 236 15.20 7.83 -11.14
CA ILE A 236 14.97 8.62 -9.93
C ILE A 236 13.63 9.31 -9.95
N GLU A 237 13.21 9.88 -11.12
CA GLU A 237 11.89 10.52 -11.26
C GLU A 237 10.74 9.52 -10.99
N ARG A 238 10.91 8.25 -11.41
CA ARG A 238 9.96 7.19 -11.15
C ARG A 238 9.87 6.89 -9.66
N PHE A 239 11.00 6.65 -8.99
CA PHE A 239 11.01 6.42 -7.55
C PHE A 239 10.42 7.58 -6.76
N PHE A 240 10.72 8.81 -7.19
CA PHE A 240 10.14 10.01 -6.59
C PHE A 240 8.61 10.03 -6.69
N ARG A 241 8.04 9.68 -7.84
CA ARG A 241 6.59 9.61 -8.03
C ARG A 241 5.98 8.43 -7.24
N ASP A 242 6.60 7.26 -7.29
CA ASP A 242 6.12 6.04 -6.66
C ASP A 242 6.06 6.18 -5.12
N ALA A 243 7.04 6.84 -4.52
CA ALA A 243 7.09 7.10 -3.07
C ALA A 243 5.88 7.92 -2.55
N ARG A 244 5.19 8.68 -3.39
CA ARG A 244 4.02 9.49 -2.99
C ARG A 244 2.77 8.66 -2.73
N ALA A 245 2.67 7.48 -3.34
CA ALA A 245 1.47 6.64 -3.25
C ALA A 245 1.23 6.13 -1.83
N GLY A 246 2.27 5.71 -1.12
CA GLY A 246 2.15 5.10 0.20
C GLY A 246 1.45 5.98 1.23
N SER A 247 1.73 7.29 1.23
CA SER A 247 1.17 8.21 2.23
C SER A 247 -0.33 8.47 2.07
N VAL A 248 -0.85 8.39 0.85
CA VAL A 248 -2.27 8.62 0.54
C VAL A 248 -3.07 7.32 0.37
N MET A 249 -2.41 6.18 0.27
CA MET A 249 -3.05 4.87 0.23
C MET A 249 -3.63 4.51 1.60
N ALA A 250 -4.87 4.00 1.61
CA ALA A 250 -5.57 3.64 2.86
C ALA A 250 -4.92 2.44 3.59
N PRO A 251 -4.82 2.50 4.95
CA PRO A 251 -4.99 3.70 5.77
C PRO A 251 -3.89 4.71 5.50
N THR A 252 -4.24 6.00 5.43
CA THR A 252 -3.27 7.07 5.16
C THR A 252 -2.30 7.26 6.32
N THR A 253 -1.16 7.92 6.07
CA THR A 253 -0.16 8.20 7.11
C THR A 253 -0.77 8.91 8.33
N ASP A 254 -1.64 9.91 8.11
CA ASP A 254 -2.31 10.65 9.19
C ASP A 254 -3.22 9.75 10.02
N VAL A 255 -4.01 8.87 9.35
CA VAL A 255 -4.85 7.88 10.04
C VAL A 255 -4.01 6.92 10.87
N LEU A 256 -2.86 6.47 10.37
CA LEU A 256 -1.97 5.58 11.10
C LEU A 256 -1.37 6.25 12.33
N TYR A 257 -0.99 7.53 12.26
CA TYR A 257 -0.53 8.28 13.42
C TYR A 257 -1.64 8.50 14.46
N GLU A 258 -2.87 8.79 14.00
CA GLU A 258 -4.04 8.88 14.90
C GLU A 258 -4.29 7.55 15.62
N LEU A 259 -4.32 6.42 14.87
CA LEU A 259 -4.49 5.09 15.48
C LEU A 259 -3.35 4.74 16.45
N THR A 260 -2.12 5.10 16.13
CA THR A 260 -0.97 4.92 17.02
C THR A 260 -1.11 5.77 18.29
N GLY A 261 -1.54 7.03 18.15
CA GLY A 261 -1.81 7.92 19.27
C GLY A 261 -2.91 7.40 20.19
N ARG A 262 -4.01 6.88 19.62
CA ARG A 262 -5.08 6.23 20.39
C ARG A 262 -4.57 5.02 21.16
N ALA A 263 -3.79 4.15 20.51
CA ALA A 263 -3.20 2.99 21.15
C ALA A 263 -2.29 3.38 22.34
N LEU A 264 -1.45 4.40 22.19
CA LEU A 264 -0.60 4.93 23.26
C LEU A 264 -1.40 5.53 24.41
N ALA A 265 -2.55 6.14 24.14
CA ALA A 265 -3.45 6.72 25.12
C ALA A 265 -4.42 5.69 25.77
N GLY A 266 -4.35 4.41 25.37
CA GLY A 266 -5.26 3.37 25.86
C GLY A 266 -6.71 3.53 25.37
N MET A 267 -6.92 4.24 24.25
CA MET A 267 -8.22 4.46 23.65
C MET A 267 -8.56 3.34 22.64
N PRO A 268 -9.86 3.05 22.38
CA PRO A 268 -10.24 2.15 21.31
C PRO A 268 -9.67 2.62 19.95
N LEU A 269 -9.18 1.71 19.11
CA LEU A 269 -8.62 2.05 17.80
C LEU A 269 -9.66 2.69 16.87
N LEU A 270 -10.88 2.16 16.87
CA LEU A 270 -12.02 2.68 16.13
C LEU A 270 -13.04 3.23 17.11
N GLY A 271 -13.54 4.44 16.87
CA GLY A 271 -14.51 5.09 17.73
C GLY A 271 -15.13 6.30 17.06
#